data_d1dbb53a49e3d1e51a1073be99dde153
#
_entry.id   d1dbb53a49e3d1e51a1073be99dde153
#
_cell.length_a   1.000
_cell.length_b   1.000
_cell.length_c   1.000
_cell.angle_alpha   90.00
_cell.angle_beta   90.00
_cell.angle_gamma   90.00
#
_symmetry.space_group_name_H-M   'P 1'
#
loop_
_entity.id
_entity.type
_entity.pdbx_description
1 polymer ?
#
loop_
_entity_poly.entity_id
_entity_poly.type
_entity_poly.pdbx_seq_one_letter_code
_entity_poly.pdbx_strand_id
1 'polypeptide(L)'
;KDDLEFAFERHATSKIRKAADLENVKSMGFRGEALASIAAIAHVELVSKTEDDNIGHKIVVEGGKILEIEDSASQKGTTITVSNLFFNTPVRYKFLKKDFTEAGYIEDAVTRIAIANPNIAIKLINGNKTIIQTNGNGDLKTVIYTIYGKEIAEGLLEVNYEYEGIKVTGAIGKPEIARNNRSYQMFFVNKRYIKDKTLS
;
A
#
# COMPACT_ATOMS: atom_id res chain seq x y z
N LYS A 1 -7.59 13.53 -18.53
CA LYS A 1 -6.81 14.75 -18.14
C LYS A 1 -7.39 15.35 -16.87
N ASP A 2 -8.69 15.60 -16.82
CA ASP A 2 -9.39 16.20 -15.67
C ASP A 2 -9.26 15.32 -14.41
N ASP A 3 -9.27 14.00 -14.54
CA ASP A 3 -9.09 13.06 -13.44
C ASP A 3 -7.71 13.17 -12.75
N LEU A 4 -6.68 13.66 -13.46
CA LEU A 4 -5.35 13.87 -12.88
C LEU A 4 -5.34 15.04 -11.90
N GLU A 5 -6.04 16.12 -12.20
CA GLU A 5 -6.18 17.27 -11.31
C GLU A 5 -6.94 16.87 -10.05
N PHE A 6 -8.09 16.19 -10.22
CA PHE A 6 -8.89 15.67 -9.11
C PHE A 6 -8.12 14.70 -8.19
N ALA A 7 -7.14 13.96 -8.71
CA ALA A 7 -6.35 13.05 -7.90
C ALA A 7 -5.54 13.77 -6.79
N PHE A 8 -5.25 15.05 -6.97
CA PHE A 8 -4.53 15.89 -6.00
C PHE A 8 -5.44 16.81 -5.19
N GLU A 9 -6.74 16.82 -5.44
CA GLU A 9 -7.69 17.56 -4.62
C GLU A 9 -8.00 16.82 -3.32
N ARG A 10 -8.14 17.58 -2.24
CA ARG A 10 -8.54 17.02 -0.94
C ARG A 10 -9.99 16.56 -1.00
N HIS A 11 -10.25 15.40 -0.39
CA HIS A 11 -11.58 14.79 -0.33
C HIS A 11 -12.15 14.35 -1.68
N ALA A 12 -11.40 14.47 -2.77
CA ALA A 12 -11.79 13.94 -4.06
C ALA A 12 -11.66 12.42 -4.06
N THR A 13 -12.76 11.72 -4.07
CA THR A 13 -12.81 10.25 -4.10
C THR A 13 -14.00 9.75 -4.92
N SER A 14 -13.75 8.76 -5.75
CA SER A 14 -14.78 8.03 -6.49
C SER A 14 -15.47 6.92 -5.68
N LYS A 15 -14.99 6.65 -4.45
CA LYS A 15 -15.28 5.41 -3.71
C LYS A 15 -16.31 5.57 -2.60
N ILE A 16 -16.56 6.78 -2.14
CA ILE A 16 -17.52 7.10 -1.08
C ILE A 16 -18.31 8.34 -1.49
N ARG A 17 -19.63 8.23 -1.47
CA ARG A 17 -20.57 9.34 -1.72
C ARG A 17 -21.50 9.58 -0.54
N LYS A 18 -21.79 8.54 0.25
CA LYS A 18 -22.70 8.56 1.40
C LYS A 18 -22.04 7.87 2.60
N ALA A 19 -22.46 8.21 3.81
CA ALA A 19 -21.96 7.58 5.04
C ALA A 19 -22.14 6.05 5.05
N ALA A 20 -23.23 5.53 4.47
CA ALA A 20 -23.48 4.10 4.36
C ALA A 20 -22.46 3.35 3.47
N ASP A 21 -21.78 4.04 2.55
CA ASP A 21 -20.76 3.44 1.69
C ASP A 21 -19.53 3.01 2.51
N LEU A 22 -19.32 3.61 3.69
CA LEU A 22 -18.20 3.27 4.59
C LEU A 22 -18.22 1.81 5.02
N GLU A 23 -19.40 1.22 5.22
CA GLU A 23 -19.56 -0.17 5.64
C GLU A 23 -19.13 -1.15 4.53
N ASN A 24 -19.18 -0.71 3.27
CA ASN A 24 -18.93 -1.52 2.08
C ASN A 24 -17.60 -1.20 1.38
N VAL A 25 -16.71 -0.42 2.00
CA VAL A 25 -15.42 -0.06 1.39
C VAL A 25 -14.51 -1.28 1.26
N LYS A 26 -14.30 -1.73 0.03
CA LYS A 26 -13.41 -2.86 -0.32
C LYS A 26 -12.02 -2.41 -0.80
N SER A 27 -11.83 -1.11 -1.04
CA SER A 27 -10.57 -0.54 -1.51
C SER A 27 -9.67 -0.09 -0.35
N MET A 28 -8.34 -0.14 -0.54
CA MET A 28 -7.39 0.31 0.47
C MET A 28 -7.50 1.82 0.75
N GLY A 29 -7.56 2.65 -0.29
CA GLY A 29 -7.78 4.10 -0.19
C GLY A 29 -9.24 4.46 -0.47
N PHE A 30 -9.81 5.39 0.29
CA PHE A 30 -11.20 5.83 0.15
C PHE A 30 -11.45 7.28 0.54
N ARG A 31 -10.49 7.94 1.20
CA ARG A 31 -10.67 9.31 1.72
C ARG A 31 -10.34 10.41 0.71
N GLY A 32 -9.63 10.09 -0.39
CA GLY A 32 -9.19 11.09 -1.37
C GLY A 32 -8.20 12.11 -0.79
N GLU A 33 -7.31 11.69 0.12
CA GLU A 33 -6.40 12.61 0.80
C GLU A 33 -4.92 12.25 0.65
N ALA A 34 -4.59 11.01 0.26
CA ALA A 34 -3.21 10.52 0.31
C ALA A 34 -2.29 11.30 -0.64
N LEU A 35 -2.65 11.40 -1.92
CA LEU A 35 -1.84 12.12 -2.91
C LEU A 35 -1.77 13.61 -2.60
N ALA A 36 -2.88 14.24 -2.24
CA ALA A 36 -2.92 15.66 -1.83
C ALA A 36 -1.99 15.93 -0.63
N SER A 37 -2.00 15.04 0.37
CA SER A 37 -1.14 15.17 1.56
C SER A 37 0.35 14.99 1.23
N ILE A 38 0.69 14.05 0.34
CA ILE A 38 2.06 13.82 -0.12
C ILE A 38 2.54 15.04 -0.93
N ALA A 39 1.75 15.47 -1.92
CA ALA A 39 2.08 16.59 -2.79
C ALA A 39 2.24 17.92 -2.04
N ALA A 40 1.53 18.10 -0.91
CA ALA A 40 1.68 19.29 -0.07
C ALA A 40 3.08 19.46 0.55
N ILE A 41 3.86 18.38 0.64
CA ILE A 41 5.17 18.36 1.33
C ILE A 41 6.30 17.77 0.49
N ALA A 42 6.06 17.53 -0.78
CA ALA A 42 7.01 16.89 -1.69
C ALA A 42 6.88 17.48 -3.10
N HIS A 43 7.80 17.10 -3.95
CA HIS A 43 7.68 17.22 -5.40
C HIS A 43 7.16 15.89 -5.93
N VAL A 44 6.04 15.93 -6.65
CA VAL A 44 5.35 14.74 -7.16
C VAL A 44 5.17 14.85 -8.66
N GLU A 45 5.64 13.85 -9.39
CA GLU A 45 5.33 13.64 -10.80
C GLU A 45 4.44 12.40 -10.92
N LEU A 46 3.32 12.51 -11.60
CA LEU A 46 2.43 11.40 -11.89
C LEU A 46 2.23 11.32 -13.40
N VAL A 47 2.50 10.14 -13.96
CA VAL A 47 2.26 9.82 -15.37
C VAL A 47 1.24 8.68 -15.41
N SER A 48 0.17 8.84 -16.15
CA SER A 48 -0.88 7.82 -16.26
C SER A 48 -1.44 7.71 -17.66
N LYS A 49 -1.75 6.47 -18.06
CA LYS A 49 -2.45 6.15 -19.30
C LYS A 49 -3.44 5.01 -19.05
N THR A 50 -4.69 5.19 -19.46
CA THR A 50 -5.70 4.13 -19.45
C THR A 50 -5.61 3.27 -20.71
N GLU A 51 -6.38 2.20 -20.77
CA GLU A 51 -6.44 1.32 -21.96
C GLU A 51 -7.09 2.00 -23.15
N ASP A 52 -8.06 2.88 -22.88
CA ASP A 52 -8.86 3.58 -23.87
C ASP A 52 -8.19 4.87 -24.38
N ASP A 53 -7.15 5.34 -23.72
CA ASP A 53 -6.42 6.55 -24.11
C ASP A 53 -5.40 6.25 -25.22
N ASN A 54 -5.35 7.12 -26.22
CA ASN A 54 -4.29 7.07 -27.25
C ASN A 54 -2.95 7.56 -26.73
N ILE A 55 -2.96 8.54 -25.83
CA ILE A 55 -1.77 9.16 -25.24
C ILE A 55 -1.92 9.22 -23.72
N GLY A 56 -0.82 9.09 -23.00
CA GLY A 56 -0.81 9.30 -21.55
C GLY A 56 -0.72 10.78 -21.20
N HIS A 57 -0.91 11.07 -19.92
CA HIS A 57 -0.82 12.44 -19.38
C HIS A 57 0.11 12.45 -18.18
N LYS A 58 0.86 13.54 -18.06
CA LYS A 58 1.75 13.83 -16.93
C LYS A 58 1.21 15.04 -16.17
N ILE A 59 1.28 14.99 -14.85
CA ILE A 59 1.07 16.14 -13.97
C ILE A 59 2.24 16.25 -12.99
N VAL A 60 2.70 17.48 -12.78
CA VAL A 60 3.75 17.81 -11.80
C VAL A 60 3.16 18.72 -10.74
N VAL A 61 3.33 18.32 -9.48
CA VAL A 61 2.82 19.06 -8.32
C VAL A 61 3.94 19.26 -7.31
N GLU A 62 4.09 20.48 -6.81
CA GLU A 62 5.07 20.81 -5.78
C GLU A 62 4.44 21.66 -4.69
N GLY A 63 4.60 21.25 -3.44
CA GLY A 63 4.04 21.97 -2.30
C GLY A 63 2.52 22.17 -2.38
N GLY A 64 1.82 21.26 -3.03
CA GLY A 64 0.37 21.31 -3.24
C GLY A 64 -0.08 22.20 -4.41
N LYS A 65 0.86 22.75 -5.20
CA LYS A 65 0.56 23.55 -6.40
C LYS A 65 0.85 22.75 -7.65
N ILE A 66 -0.09 22.71 -8.57
CA ILE A 66 0.12 22.14 -9.91
C ILE A 66 1.05 23.10 -10.67
N LEU A 67 2.18 22.58 -11.15
CA LEU A 67 3.15 23.31 -11.95
C LEU A 67 2.94 23.09 -13.44
N GLU A 68 2.60 21.86 -13.82
CA GLU A 68 2.53 21.44 -15.22
C GLU A 68 1.53 20.32 -15.41
N ILE A 69 0.81 20.34 -16.54
CA ILE A 69 0.01 19.23 -17.04
C ILE A 69 0.24 19.16 -18.54
N GLU A 70 0.79 18.03 -19.00
CA GLU A 70 1.11 17.83 -20.41
C GLU A 70 0.78 16.40 -20.87
N ASP A 71 0.75 16.23 -22.19
CA ASP A 71 0.66 14.92 -22.80
C ASP A 71 2.00 14.19 -22.70
N SER A 72 1.96 12.87 -22.44
CA SER A 72 3.15 12.06 -22.21
C SER A 72 3.09 10.75 -22.95
N ALA A 73 4.16 10.42 -23.65
CA ALA A 73 4.32 9.09 -24.23
C ALA A 73 4.58 8.09 -23.09
N SER A 74 3.58 7.31 -22.73
CA SER A 74 3.68 6.31 -21.66
C SER A 74 2.97 5.01 -22.02
N GLN A 75 3.37 3.92 -21.37
CA GLN A 75 2.64 2.66 -21.41
C GLN A 75 1.39 2.75 -20.53
N LYS A 76 0.42 1.83 -20.75
CA LYS A 76 -0.74 1.65 -19.87
C LYS A 76 -0.29 1.45 -18.42
N GLY A 77 -0.93 2.15 -17.50
CA GLY A 77 -0.64 2.10 -16.08
C GLY A 77 -0.38 3.47 -15.48
N THR A 78 0.05 3.50 -14.24
CA THR A 78 0.36 4.73 -13.50
C THR A 78 1.73 4.65 -12.88
N THR A 79 2.54 5.67 -13.09
CA THR A 79 3.83 5.88 -12.44
C THR A 79 3.76 7.12 -11.57
N ILE A 80 4.14 7.00 -10.31
CA ILE A 80 4.20 8.13 -9.38
C ILE A 80 5.63 8.23 -8.85
N THR A 81 6.25 9.38 -9.06
CA THR A 81 7.57 9.70 -8.54
C THR A 81 7.41 10.75 -7.45
N VAL A 82 7.92 10.45 -6.26
CA VAL A 82 7.94 11.38 -5.12
C VAL A 82 9.39 11.70 -4.78
N SER A 83 9.74 12.99 -4.79
CA SER A 83 11.08 13.46 -4.47
C SER A 83 11.03 14.67 -3.52
N ASN A 84 12.17 15.00 -2.93
CA ASN A 84 12.30 16.15 -2.03
C ASN A 84 11.28 16.17 -0.88
N LEU A 85 10.99 14.98 -0.30
CA LEU A 85 10.05 14.84 0.80
C LEU A 85 10.42 15.78 1.96
N PHE A 86 9.43 16.56 2.45
CA PHE A 86 9.56 17.58 3.50
C PHE A 86 10.40 18.81 3.14
N PHE A 87 10.64 19.10 1.85
CA PHE A 87 11.44 20.26 1.42
C PHE A 87 10.94 21.59 2.02
N ASN A 88 9.64 21.74 2.17
CA ASN A 88 8.97 22.92 2.73
C ASN A 88 8.58 22.78 4.22
N THR A 89 8.96 21.69 4.86
CA THR A 89 8.65 21.39 6.27
C THR A 89 9.90 20.90 7.02
N PRO A 90 10.92 21.77 7.22
CA PRO A 90 12.22 21.37 7.74
C PRO A 90 12.17 20.75 9.14
N VAL A 91 11.18 21.10 9.95
CA VAL A 91 10.97 20.47 11.26
C VAL A 91 10.63 19.00 11.09
N ARG A 92 9.73 18.63 10.16
CA ARG A 92 9.40 17.23 9.87
C ARG A 92 10.59 16.47 9.30
N TYR A 93 11.36 17.09 8.42
CA TYR A 93 12.59 16.50 7.87
C TYR A 93 13.57 16.08 8.97
N LYS A 94 13.75 16.88 10.02
CA LYS A 94 14.61 16.56 11.17
C LYS A 94 14.15 15.36 11.99
N PHE A 95 12.89 14.97 11.93
CA PHE A 95 12.34 13.81 12.63
C PHE A 95 12.53 12.50 11.87
N LEU A 96 12.93 12.53 10.60
CA LEU A 96 13.28 11.32 9.86
C LEU A 96 14.40 10.57 10.60
N LYS A 97 14.24 9.28 10.67
CA LYS A 97 15.24 8.38 11.22
C LYS A 97 16.35 8.15 10.20
N LYS A 98 17.33 7.32 10.55
CA LYS A 98 18.35 6.88 9.59
C LYS A 98 17.69 6.08 8.46
N ASP A 99 18.23 6.17 7.26
CA ASP A 99 17.69 5.53 6.05
C ASP A 99 17.38 4.04 6.26
N PHE A 100 18.24 3.31 6.98
CA PHE A 100 18.01 1.91 7.32
C PHE A 100 16.72 1.71 8.15
N THR A 101 16.44 2.61 9.08
CA THR A 101 15.23 2.53 9.93
C THR A 101 13.96 2.84 9.12
N GLU A 102 14.04 3.88 8.29
CA GLU A 102 12.90 4.24 7.40
C GLU A 102 12.65 3.13 6.37
N ALA A 103 13.70 2.54 5.80
CA ALA A 103 13.59 1.39 4.91
C ALA A 103 12.89 0.20 5.58
N GLY A 104 13.19 -0.08 6.85
CA GLY A 104 12.52 -1.12 7.63
C GLY A 104 11.02 -0.85 7.83
N TYR A 105 10.62 0.41 8.06
CA TYR A 105 9.21 0.78 8.14
C TYR A 105 8.47 0.62 6.79
N ILE A 106 9.15 0.95 5.69
CA ILE A 106 8.60 0.76 4.34
C ILE A 106 8.42 -0.74 4.07
N GLU A 107 9.41 -1.56 4.38
CA GLU A 107 9.36 -3.02 4.21
C GLU A 107 8.20 -3.63 5.01
N ASP A 108 8.03 -3.24 6.28
CA ASP A 108 6.93 -3.69 7.13
C ASP A 108 5.55 -3.27 6.55
N ALA A 109 5.43 -2.04 6.05
CA ALA A 109 4.20 -1.57 5.42
C ALA A 109 3.87 -2.36 4.15
N VAL A 110 4.85 -2.57 3.25
CA VAL A 110 4.68 -3.33 2.01
C VAL A 110 4.40 -4.81 2.29
N THR A 111 5.06 -5.40 3.30
CA THR A 111 4.79 -6.76 3.78
C THR A 111 3.32 -6.95 4.16
N ARG A 112 2.77 -6.04 4.96
CA ARG A 112 1.35 -6.09 5.36
C ARG A 112 0.41 -5.97 4.18
N ILE A 113 0.72 -5.10 3.22
CA ILE A 113 -0.06 -4.95 1.99
C ILE A 113 -0.03 -6.25 1.17
N ALA A 114 1.13 -6.88 1.03
CA ALA A 114 1.29 -8.12 0.28
C ALA A 114 0.51 -9.28 0.92
N ILE A 115 0.58 -9.43 2.24
CA ILE A 115 -0.15 -10.46 2.98
C ILE A 115 -1.67 -10.25 2.86
N ALA A 116 -2.15 -9.00 2.93
CA ALA A 116 -3.57 -8.68 2.79
C ALA A 116 -4.09 -8.85 1.35
N ASN A 117 -3.21 -8.91 0.35
CA ASN A 117 -3.58 -8.95 -1.06
C ASN A 117 -2.75 -9.99 -1.84
N PRO A 118 -2.87 -11.28 -1.53
CA PRO A 118 -2.06 -12.32 -2.16
C PRO A 118 -2.30 -12.47 -3.67
N ASN A 119 -3.41 -11.92 -4.18
CA ASN A 119 -3.77 -11.88 -5.59
C ASN A 119 -3.12 -10.73 -6.37
N ILE A 120 -2.26 -9.93 -5.73
CA ILE A 120 -1.55 -8.82 -6.37
C ILE A 120 -0.06 -9.11 -6.36
N ALA A 121 0.58 -9.03 -7.53
CA ALA A 121 2.03 -9.07 -7.62
C ALA A 121 2.62 -7.76 -7.13
N ILE A 122 3.48 -7.83 -6.12
CA ILE A 122 4.12 -6.67 -5.49
C ILE A 122 5.62 -6.85 -5.53
N LYS A 123 6.33 -5.80 -5.96
CA LYS A 123 7.79 -5.75 -5.94
C LYS A 123 8.26 -4.51 -5.19
N LEU A 124 9.08 -4.71 -4.17
CA LEU A 124 9.78 -3.67 -3.43
C LEU A 124 11.27 -3.73 -3.76
N ILE A 125 11.80 -2.60 -4.21
CA ILE A 125 13.22 -2.43 -4.55
C ILE A 125 13.80 -1.32 -3.66
N ASN A 126 14.98 -1.56 -3.11
CA ASN A 126 15.77 -0.56 -2.40
C ASN A 126 17.16 -0.48 -3.05
N GLY A 127 17.44 0.64 -3.71
CA GLY A 127 18.62 0.76 -4.58
C GLY A 127 18.58 -0.29 -5.69
N ASN A 128 19.61 -1.13 -5.75
CA ASN A 128 19.72 -2.22 -6.74
C ASN A 128 19.25 -3.58 -6.21
N LYS A 129 18.71 -3.63 -4.97
CA LYS A 129 18.30 -4.88 -4.33
C LYS A 129 16.78 -5.03 -4.32
N THR A 130 16.28 -6.15 -4.83
CA THR A 130 14.90 -6.57 -4.64
C THR A 130 14.74 -7.08 -3.20
N ILE A 131 13.86 -6.45 -2.43
CA ILE A 131 13.57 -6.78 -1.03
C ILE A 131 12.39 -7.76 -0.94
N ILE A 132 11.30 -7.46 -1.65
CA ILE A 132 10.09 -8.29 -1.72
C ILE A 132 9.71 -8.46 -3.19
N GLN A 133 9.30 -9.65 -3.56
CA GLN A 133 8.71 -9.91 -4.88
C GLN A 133 7.70 -11.04 -4.79
N THR A 134 6.41 -10.73 -4.77
CA THR A 134 5.31 -11.69 -4.82
C THR A 134 4.81 -11.87 -6.25
N ASN A 135 4.14 -12.99 -6.52
CA ASN A 135 3.68 -13.34 -7.86
C ASN A 135 2.19 -13.07 -8.13
N GLY A 136 1.41 -12.71 -7.09
CA GLY A 136 0.01 -12.37 -7.25
C GLY A 136 -0.91 -13.57 -7.60
N ASN A 137 -0.53 -14.79 -7.23
CA ASN A 137 -1.29 -16.01 -7.55
C ASN A 137 -2.51 -16.27 -6.64
N GLY A 138 -2.75 -15.43 -5.65
CA GLY A 138 -3.85 -15.58 -4.69
C GLY A 138 -3.56 -16.50 -3.52
N ASP A 139 -2.40 -17.15 -3.48
CA ASP A 139 -2.02 -18.07 -2.41
C ASP A 139 -1.24 -17.35 -1.29
N LEU A 140 -1.87 -17.24 -0.12
CA LEU A 140 -1.28 -16.62 1.08
C LEU A 140 0.00 -17.34 1.52
N LYS A 141 0.04 -18.68 1.40
CA LYS A 141 1.20 -19.47 1.81
C LYS A 141 2.42 -19.14 0.95
N THR A 142 2.23 -18.94 -0.35
CA THR A 142 3.29 -18.51 -1.27
C THR A 142 3.81 -17.11 -0.91
N VAL A 143 2.93 -16.18 -0.54
CA VAL A 143 3.34 -14.84 -0.08
C VAL A 143 4.16 -14.95 1.20
N ILE A 144 3.71 -15.74 2.18
CA ILE A 144 4.44 -15.95 3.44
C ILE A 144 5.78 -16.65 3.21
N TYR A 145 5.83 -17.63 2.32
CA TYR A 145 7.08 -18.27 1.91
C TYR A 145 8.09 -17.25 1.36
N THR A 146 7.63 -16.37 0.50
CA THR A 146 8.47 -15.33 -0.12
C THR A 146 9.04 -14.35 0.90
N ILE A 147 8.25 -13.98 1.92
CA ILE A 147 8.62 -12.94 2.89
C ILE A 147 9.37 -13.52 4.09
N TYR A 148 8.91 -14.64 4.64
CA TYR A 148 9.42 -15.21 5.89
C TYR A 148 10.18 -16.52 5.72
N GLY A 149 10.23 -17.05 4.50
CA GLY A 149 10.98 -18.26 4.17
C GLY A 149 10.21 -19.56 4.40
N LYS A 150 10.88 -20.64 4.02
CA LYS A 150 10.30 -22.01 3.95
C LYS A 150 9.81 -22.51 5.31
N GLU A 151 10.61 -22.38 6.35
CA GLU A 151 10.32 -22.89 7.69
C GLU A 151 8.99 -22.35 8.22
N ILE A 152 8.78 -21.03 8.13
CA ILE A 152 7.54 -20.38 8.56
C ILE A 152 6.36 -20.85 7.72
N ALA A 153 6.50 -20.85 6.39
CA ALA A 153 5.40 -21.22 5.48
C ALA A 153 4.95 -22.69 5.65
N GLU A 154 5.85 -23.61 5.90
CA GLU A 154 5.54 -25.04 6.13
C GLU A 154 4.94 -25.29 7.52
N GLY A 155 5.30 -24.45 8.48
CA GLY A 155 4.76 -24.51 9.83
C GLY A 155 3.37 -23.89 10.00
N LEU A 156 2.72 -23.42 8.93
CA LEU A 156 1.39 -22.81 8.99
C LEU A 156 0.26 -23.82 8.77
N LEU A 157 -0.83 -23.58 9.48
CA LEU A 157 -2.14 -24.20 9.29
C LEU A 157 -3.09 -23.15 8.72
N GLU A 158 -3.83 -23.49 7.69
CA GLU A 158 -4.85 -22.62 7.12
C GLU A 158 -6.05 -22.49 8.06
N VAL A 159 -6.57 -21.27 8.16
CA VAL A 159 -7.81 -20.97 8.88
C VAL A 159 -8.83 -20.47 7.87
N ASN A 160 -9.97 -21.14 7.81
CA ASN A 160 -11.10 -20.72 7.01
C ASN A 160 -12.39 -21.08 7.76
N TYR A 161 -13.05 -20.07 8.31
CA TYR A 161 -14.25 -20.24 9.12
C TYR A 161 -15.25 -19.13 8.82
N GLU A 162 -16.53 -19.46 8.81
CA GLU A 162 -17.60 -18.49 8.61
C GLU A 162 -18.73 -18.74 9.61
N TYR A 163 -19.16 -17.67 10.25
CA TYR A 163 -20.26 -17.70 11.21
C TYR A 163 -21.03 -16.37 11.17
N GLU A 164 -22.36 -16.46 11.05
CA GLU A 164 -23.28 -15.30 11.03
C GLU A 164 -22.86 -14.17 10.06
N GLY A 165 -22.34 -14.54 8.89
CA GLY A 165 -21.86 -13.57 7.87
C GLY A 165 -20.47 -12.98 8.15
N ILE A 166 -19.81 -13.38 9.24
CA ILE A 166 -18.42 -13.04 9.54
C ILE A 166 -17.52 -14.15 9.01
N LYS A 167 -16.65 -13.82 8.07
CA LYS A 167 -15.67 -14.76 7.51
C LYS A 167 -14.29 -14.48 8.10
N VAL A 168 -13.68 -15.49 8.71
CA VAL A 168 -12.30 -15.47 9.22
C VAL A 168 -11.45 -16.36 8.34
N THR A 169 -10.46 -15.78 7.69
CA THR A 169 -9.51 -16.49 6.82
C THR A 169 -8.09 -16.07 7.15
N GLY A 170 -7.13 -16.96 6.93
CA GLY A 170 -5.72 -16.68 7.16
C GLY A 170 -4.92 -17.92 7.49
N ALA A 171 -3.90 -17.77 8.31
CA ALA A 171 -3.05 -18.86 8.73
C ALA A 171 -2.60 -18.69 10.17
N ILE A 172 -2.44 -19.81 10.88
CA ILE A 172 -1.94 -19.87 12.25
C ILE A 172 -0.69 -20.76 12.31
N GLY A 173 0.30 -20.37 13.09
CA GLY A 173 1.52 -21.14 13.28
C GLY A 173 1.32 -22.36 14.15
N LYS A 174 1.92 -23.49 13.76
CA LYS A 174 2.10 -24.65 14.65
C LYS A 174 3.01 -24.29 15.83
N PRO A 175 2.97 -25.03 16.94
CA PRO A 175 3.81 -24.77 18.12
C PRO A 175 5.29 -24.70 17.81
N GLU A 176 5.78 -25.46 16.82
CA GLU A 176 7.18 -25.55 16.45
C GLU A 176 7.76 -24.23 15.92
N ILE A 177 6.91 -23.38 15.33
CA ILE A 177 7.29 -22.06 14.81
C ILE A 177 6.86 -20.93 15.73
N ALA A 178 6.42 -21.21 16.94
CA ALA A 178 5.98 -20.20 17.89
C ALA A 178 7.13 -19.24 18.23
N ARG A 179 6.78 -17.96 18.40
CA ARG A 179 7.74 -16.88 18.77
C ARG A 179 7.39 -16.33 20.15
N ASN A 180 8.40 -15.92 20.90
CA ASN A 180 8.22 -15.34 22.24
C ASN A 180 7.66 -13.89 22.21
N ASN A 181 7.36 -13.38 21.03
CA ASN A 181 6.81 -12.04 20.84
C ASN A 181 5.69 -12.05 19.79
N ARG A 182 4.98 -10.92 19.69
CA ARG A 182 3.82 -10.75 18.81
C ARG A 182 4.16 -10.13 17.45
N SER A 183 5.42 -10.06 17.05
CA SER A 183 5.84 -9.36 15.82
C SER A 183 5.27 -9.99 14.54
N TYR A 184 4.93 -11.27 14.56
CA TYR A 184 4.31 -11.97 13.44
C TYR A 184 2.78 -12.10 13.55
N GLN A 185 2.17 -11.54 14.60
CA GLN A 185 0.72 -11.48 14.71
C GLN A 185 0.20 -10.30 13.89
N MET A 186 -0.59 -10.60 12.87
CA MET A 186 -1.16 -9.62 11.97
C MET A 186 -2.66 -9.87 11.82
N PHE A 187 -3.44 -8.84 12.11
CA PHE A 187 -4.89 -8.88 11.97
C PHE A 187 -5.31 -7.87 10.90
N PHE A 188 -6.27 -8.29 10.09
CA PHE A 188 -6.79 -7.47 9.00
C PHE A 188 -8.32 -7.48 9.04
N VAL A 189 -8.94 -6.34 8.83
CA VAL A 189 -10.38 -6.21 8.59
C VAL A 189 -10.57 -5.63 7.20
N ASN A 190 -11.25 -6.35 6.33
CA ASN A 190 -11.46 -5.97 4.94
C ASN A 190 -10.15 -5.55 4.25
N LYS A 191 -9.12 -6.41 4.37
CA LYS A 191 -7.75 -6.20 3.83
C LYS A 191 -6.95 -5.04 4.45
N ARG A 192 -7.42 -4.44 5.55
CA ARG A 192 -6.72 -3.37 6.27
C ARG A 192 -6.08 -3.91 7.51
N TYR A 193 -4.78 -3.68 7.66
CA TYR A 193 -4.08 -4.00 8.89
C TYR A 193 -4.63 -3.20 10.06
N ILE A 194 -4.92 -3.88 11.13
CA ILE A 194 -5.40 -3.28 12.38
C ILE A 194 -4.47 -3.63 13.54
N LYS A 195 -4.34 -2.69 14.47
CA LYS A 195 -3.75 -2.93 15.80
C LYS A 195 -4.86 -2.74 16.81
N ASP A 196 -5.27 -3.84 17.42
CA ASP A 196 -6.31 -3.83 18.43
C ASP A 196 -5.85 -4.65 19.64
N LYS A 197 -6.07 -4.10 20.85
CA LYS A 197 -5.63 -4.73 22.11
C LYS A 197 -6.43 -5.98 22.44
N THR A 198 -7.65 -6.08 21.94
CA THR A 198 -8.53 -7.22 22.20
C THR A 198 -8.15 -8.43 21.34
N LEU A 199 -7.64 -8.17 20.13
CA LEU A 199 -7.22 -9.21 19.19
C LEU A 199 -5.76 -9.65 19.37
N SER A 200 -4.95 -8.91 20.15
CA SER A 200 -3.49 -9.12 20.27
C SER A 200 -3.11 -9.76 21.59
#